data_2f37c14375d1a7e0745fdeea2b4f08b4
#
_entry.id   2f37c14375d1a7e0745fdeea2b4f08b4
#
_cell.length_a   1.000
_cell.length_b   1.000
_cell.length_c   1.000
_cell.angle_alpha   90.00
_cell.angle_beta   90.00
_cell.angle_gamma   90.00
#
_symmetry.space_group_name_H-M   'P 1'
#
loop_
_entity.id
_entity.type
_entity.pdbx_description
1 polymer ?
#
loop_
_entity_poly.entity_id
_entity_poly.type
_entity_poly.pdbx_seq_one_letter_code
_entity_poly.pdbx_strand_id
1 'polypeptide(L)'
;AATAFGSDPRVWGEVDRPCRTVAILGGSLGDFGELAIAAGADVVVTGEAGYHVAQDLALRGLPVILLGHDRSEEPFVDILMNSAVDAGVDPRHAIKILNPCQWWTVTKGENL
;
A
#
# COMPACT_ATOMS: atom_id res chain seq x y z
N ALA A 1 7.08 -1.19 -6.41
CA ALA A 1 6.02 -0.57 -5.59
C ALA A 1 6.12 0.96 -5.62
N ALA A 2 7.28 1.54 -5.28
CA ALA A 2 7.45 3.00 -5.17
C ALA A 2 6.97 3.75 -6.41
N THR A 3 7.44 3.38 -7.58
CA THR A 3 7.06 4.04 -8.84
C THR A 3 5.57 3.87 -9.15
N ALA A 4 5.03 2.67 -8.96
CA ALA A 4 3.64 2.36 -9.28
C ALA A 4 2.64 3.13 -8.42
N PHE A 5 2.98 3.41 -7.16
CA PHE A 5 2.10 4.09 -6.19
C PHE A 5 2.52 5.54 -5.90
N GLY A 6 3.59 6.02 -6.50
CA GLY A 6 4.07 7.38 -6.25
C GLY A 6 4.43 7.63 -4.78
N SER A 7 5.04 6.65 -4.13
CA SER A 7 5.34 6.66 -2.70
C SER A 7 6.80 6.32 -2.43
N ASP A 8 7.33 6.82 -1.34
CA ASP A 8 8.61 6.39 -0.76
C ASP A 8 8.31 5.41 0.38
N PRO A 9 8.21 4.11 0.08
CA PRO A 9 7.73 3.14 1.05
C PRO A 9 8.76 2.87 2.14
N ARG A 10 8.26 2.55 3.34
CA ARG A 10 9.07 1.90 4.37
C ARG A 10 8.99 0.40 4.20
N VAL A 11 10.12 -0.28 4.42
CA VAL A 11 10.21 -1.73 4.25
C VAL A 11 10.67 -2.37 5.56
N TRP A 12 9.93 -3.39 5.99
CA TRP A 12 10.32 -4.27 7.06
C TRP A 12 10.78 -5.60 6.48
N GLY A 13 11.92 -6.09 6.94
CA GLY A 13 12.46 -7.37 6.48
C GLY A 13 13.51 -7.23 5.38
N GLU A 14 13.84 -8.36 4.77
CA GLU A 14 14.86 -8.42 3.73
C GLU A 14 14.38 -7.86 2.40
N VAL A 15 15.23 -7.09 1.73
CA VAL A 15 14.92 -6.46 0.45
C VAL A 15 15.49 -7.19 -0.77
N ASP A 16 16.52 -8.01 -0.57
CA ASP A 16 17.29 -8.67 -1.64
C ASP A 16 16.93 -10.16 -1.76
N ARG A 17 15.66 -10.48 -1.75
CA ARG A 17 15.21 -11.87 -1.93
C ARG A 17 14.30 -12.00 -3.15
N PRO A 18 14.29 -13.17 -3.80
CA PRO A 18 13.38 -13.43 -4.90
C PRO A 18 11.93 -13.30 -4.45
N CYS A 19 11.11 -12.65 -5.28
CA CYS A 19 9.70 -12.46 -5.04
C CYS A 19 8.90 -12.93 -6.25
N ARG A 20 8.04 -13.92 -6.06
CA ARG A 20 7.15 -14.45 -7.09
C ARG A 20 5.69 -14.16 -6.80
N THR A 21 5.32 -14.18 -5.52
CA THR A 21 3.93 -13.98 -5.08
C THR A 21 3.87 -12.78 -4.16
N VAL A 22 3.09 -11.79 -4.57
CA VAL A 22 2.87 -10.55 -3.83
C VAL A 22 1.43 -10.52 -3.31
N ALA A 23 1.27 -10.33 -2.01
CA ALA A 23 -0.02 -9.99 -1.43
C ALA A 23 -0.18 -8.47 -1.42
N ILE A 24 -1.30 -7.98 -1.90
CA ILE A 24 -1.59 -6.55 -1.94
C ILE A 24 -2.85 -6.28 -1.13
N LEU A 25 -2.77 -5.29 -0.24
CA LEU A 25 -3.87 -4.94 0.64
C LEU A 25 -3.86 -3.43 0.89
N GLY A 26 -4.86 -2.74 0.39
CA GLY A 26 -4.99 -1.28 0.58
C GLY A 26 -5.33 -0.90 2.02
N GLY A 27 -4.93 0.29 2.43
CA GLY A 27 -5.22 0.82 3.75
C GLY A 27 -4.43 0.15 4.87
N SER A 28 -5.09 -0.15 5.98
CA SER A 28 -4.47 -0.79 7.15
C SER A 28 -4.46 -2.30 7.02
N LEU A 29 -3.31 -2.91 7.25
CA LEU A 29 -3.13 -4.36 7.15
C LEU A 29 -3.95 -5.14 8.19
N GLY A 30 -4.03 -4.65 9.45
CA GLY A 30 -4.70 -5.38 10.52
C GLY A 30 -4.16 -6.80 10.66
N ASP A 31 -5.07 -7.78 10.74
CA ASP A 31 -4.74 -9.20 10.89
C ASP A 31 -4.57 -9.94 9.56
N PHE A 32 -4.71 -9.25 8.43
CA PHE A 32 -4.68 -9.89 7.11
C PHE A 32 -3.31 -10.43 6.69
N GLY A 33 -2.24 -10.06 7.40
CA GLY A 33 -0.92 -10.65 7.19
C GLY A 33 -0.89 -12.17 7.33
N GLU A 34 -1.72 -12.72 8.19
CA GLU A 34 -1.86 -14.18 8.36
C GLU A 34 -2.40 -14.85 7.09
N LEU A 35 -3.32 -14.20 6.39
CA LEU A 35 -3.82 -14.70 5.10
C LEU A 35 -2.75 -14.66 4.01
N ALA A 36 -1.90 -13.63 4.03
CA ALA A 36 -0.78 -13.53 3.11
C ALA A 36 0.22 -14.69 3.31
N ILE A 37 0.54 -15.00 4.57
CA ILE A 37 1.40 -16.16 4.90
C ILE A 37 0.74 -17.46 4.44
N ALA A 38 -0.53 -17.65 4.75
CA ALA A 38 -1.27 -18.86 4.37
C ALA A 38 -1.35 -19.05 2.86
N ALA A 39 -1.40 -17.96 2.11
CA ALA A 39 -1.39 -17.97 0.64
C ALA A 39 0.00 -18.18 0.02
N GLY A 40 1.05 -18.23 0.82
CA GLY A 40 2.42 -18.40 0.34
C GLY A 40 3.01 -17.15 -0.28
N ALA A 41 2.58 -15.97 0.15
CA ALA A 41 3.15 -14.72 -0.34
C ALA A 41 4.61 -14.55 0.08
N ASP A 42 5.42 -14.00 -0.82
CA ASP A 42 6.82 -13.68 -0.56
C ASP A 42 7.00 -12.30 0.05
N VAL A 43 6.02 -11.42 -0.16
CA VAL A 43 5.98 -10.05 0.36
C VAL A 43 4.54 -9.58 0.45
N VAL A 44 4.25 -8.71 1.40
CA VAL A 44 2.99 -7.98 1.46
C VAL A 44 3.21 -6.50 1.20
N VAL A 45 2.40 -5.93 0.32
CA VAL A 45 2.36 -4.49 0.02
C VAL A 45 1.05 -3.95 0.58
N THR A 46 1.14 -2.98 1.47
CA THR A 46 -0.02 -2.41 2.15
C THR A 46 0.18 -0.92 2.40
N GLY A 47 -0.84 -0.24 2.87
CA GLY A 47 -0.73 1.17 3.22
C GLY A 47 0.00 1.39 4.53
N GLU A 48 -0.48 0.77 5.59
CA GLU A 48 0.08 0.90 6.92
C GLU A 48 -0.14 -0.37 7.74
N ALA A 49 0.67 -0.54 8.77
CA ALA A 49 0.55 -1.62 9.73
C ALA A 49 1.08 -1.15 11.08
N GLY A 50 0.54 -1.70 12.16
CA GLY A 50 1.09 -1.46 13.50
C GLY A 50 2.53 -1.94 13.58
N TYR A 51 3.32 -1.27 14.40
CA TYR A 51 4.74 -1.57 14.59
C TYR A 51 4.98 -3.06 14.88
N HIS A 52 4.28 -3.60 15.87
CA HIS A 52 4.46 -4.99 16.28
C HIS A 52 3.95 -6.00 15.23
N VAL A 53 2.90 -5.65 14.50
CA VAL A 53 2.39 -6.48 13.40
C VAL A 53 3.44 -6.57 12.28
N ALA A 54 3.98 -5.44 11.84
CA ALA A 54 5.01 -5.42 10.80
C ALA A 54 6.29 -6.14 11.24
N GLN A 55 6.72 -5.93 12.49
CA GLN A 55 7.88 -6.60 13.07
C GLN A 55 7.68 -8.12 13.12
N ASP A 56 6.54 -8.57 13.61
CA ASP A 56 6.24 -10.01 13.71
C ASP A 56 6.25 -10.69 12.33
N LEU A 57 5.58 -10.11 11.36
CA LEU A 57 5.54 -10.66 10.01
C LEU A 57 6.94 -10.73 9.38
N ALA A 58 7.73 -9.68 9.53
CA ALA A 58 9.09 -9.63 9.02
C ALA A 58 9.98 -10.69 9.67
N LEU A 59 9.88 -10.86 10.99
CA LEU A 59 10.62 -11.90 11.73
C LEU A 59 10.19 -13.31 11.34
N ARG A 60 8.95 -13.49 10.92
CA ARG A 60 8.42 -14.77 10.41
C ARG A 60 8.75 -15.00 8.94
N GLY A 61 9.49 -14.12 8.31
CA GLY A 61 9.95 -14.26 6.94
C GLY A 61 9.06 -13.65 5.86
N LEU A 62 8.06 -12.84 6.25
CA LEU A 62 7.23 -12.08 5.30
C LEU A 62 7.62 -10.59 5.35
N PRO A 63 8.40 -10.09 4.41
CA PRO A 63 8.67 -8.66 4.30
C PRO A 63 7.39 -7.86 4.09
N VAL A 64 7.35 -6.65 4.67
CA VAL A 64 6.21 -5.76 4.62
C VAL A 64 6.62 -4.43 4.00
N ILE A 65 5.93 -4.04 2.94
CA ILE A 65 6.12 -2.75 2.26
C ILE A 65 4.96 -1.83 2.62
N LEU A 66 5.28 -0.71 3.27
CA LEU A 66 4.31 0.28 3.74
C LEU A 66 4.35 1.52 2.84
N LEU A 67 3.28 1.71 2.07
CA LEU A 67 3.17 2.79 1.09
C LEU A 67 2.63 4.11 1.65
N GLY A 68 1.96 4.06 2.79
CA GLY A 68 1.04 5.08 3.28
C GLY A 68 -0.40 4.71 2.93
N HIS A 69 -1.33 5.00 3.84
CA HIS A 69 -2.74 4.62 3.70
C HIS A 69 -3.34 5.17 2.40
N ASP A 70 -3.22 6.47 2.22
CA ASP A 70 -3.72 7.21 1.07
C ASP A 70 -3.13 6.70 -0.27
N ARG A 71 -1.82 6.50 -0.33
CA ARG A 71 -1.14 6.05 -1.54
C ARG A 71 -1.52 4.64 -1.95
N SER A 72 -1.78 3.77 -0.98
CA SER A 72 -2.19 2.39 -1.26
C SER A 72 -3.61 2.30 -1.80
N GLU A 73 -4.47 3.26 -1.47
CA GLU A 73 -5.88 3.28 -1.85
C GLU A 73 -6.18 4.16 -3.08
N GLU A 74 -5.30 5.09 -3.43
CA GLU A 74 -5.51 6.00 -4.56
C GLU A 74 -5.87 5.30 -5.88
N PRO A 75 -5.28 4.14 -6.24
CA PRO A 75 -5.66 3.41 -7.45
C PRO A 75 -7.13 2.97 -7.49
N PHE A 76 -7.80 2.83 -6.36
CA PHE A 76 -9.21 2.47 -6.30
C PHE A 76 -10.12 3.55 -6.88
N VAL A 77 -9.69 4.81 -6.88
CA VAL A 77 -10.48 5.92 -7.45
C VAL A 77 -10.77 5.67 -8.92
N ASP A 78 -9.77 5.30 -9.70
CA ASP A 78 -9.96 4.99 -11.13
C ASP A 78 -10.81 3.74 -11.33
N ILE A 79 -10.60 2.71 -10.53
CA ILE A 79 -11.38 1.46 -10.61
C ILE A 79 -12.85 1.73 -10.32
N LEU A 80 -13.15 2.49 -9.27
CA LEU A 80 -14.53 2.82 -8.89
C LEU A 80 -15.18 3.74 -9.92
N MET A 81 -14.45 4.73 -10.44
CA MET A 81 -14.94 5.62 -11.48
C MET A 81 -15.30 4.85 -12.75
N ASN A 82 -14.42 3.96 -13.21
CA ASN A 82 -14.67 3.13 -14.38
C ASN A 82 -15.87 2.21 -14.15
N SER A 83 -15.98 1.62 -12.96
CA SER A 83 -17.13 0.76 -12.61
C SER A 83 -18.45 1.53 -12.61
N ALA A 84 -18.45 2.77 -12.12
CA ALA A 84 -19.65 3.61 -12.15
C ALA A 84 -20.08 3.96 -13.58
N VAL A 85 -19.12 4.31 -14.45
CA VAL A 85 -19.39 4.58 -15.87
C VAL A 85 -19.92 3.34 -16.57
N ASP A 86 -19.32 2.18 -16.35
CA ASP A 86 -19.75 0.91 -16.92
C ASP A 86 -21.16 0.52 -16.45
N ALA A 87 -21.53 0.92 -15.23
CA ALA A 87 -22.87 0.71 -14.67
C ALA A 87 -23.93 1.70 -15.17
N GLY A 88 -23.54 2.69 -15.99
CA GLY A 88 -24.46 3.62 -16.64
C GLY A 88 -24.39 5.08 -16.17
N VAL A 89 -23.44 5.42 -15.31
CA VAL A 89 -23.22 6.83 -14.94
C VAL A 89 -22.61 7.57 -16.13
N ASP A 90 -23.19 8.71 -16.50
CA ASP A 90 -22.65 9.56 -17.56
C ASP A 90 -21.23 10.03 -17.15
N PRO A 91 -20.19 9.83 -17.99
CA PRO A 91 -18.83 10.26 -17.67
C PRO A 91 -18.70 11.73 -17.29
N ARG A 92 -19.60 12.59 -17.79
CA ARG A 92 -19.61 14.01 -17.45
C ARG A 92 -20.02 14.26 -15.99
N HIS A 93 -20.67 13.28 -15.36
CA HIS A 93 -21.12 13.35 -13.97
C HIS A 93 -20.20 12.54 -13.03
N ALA A 94 -19.20 11.85 -13.55
CA ALA A 94 -18.22 11.13 -12.76
C ALA A 94 -16.99 12.03 -12.54
N ILE A 95 -16.84 12.51 -11.32
CA ILE A 95 -15.80 13.47 -10.96
C ILE A 95 -14.76 12.77 -10.09
N LYS A 96 -13.50 12.78 -10.54
CA LYS A 96 -12.36 12.25 -9.80
C LYS A 96 -11.80 13.34 -8.89
N ILE A 97 -11.80 13.06 -7.60
CA ILE A 97 -11.19 13.93 -6.58
C ILE A 97 -10.04 13.16 -5.94
N LEU A 98 -8.83 13.67 -6.10
CA LEU A 98 -7.64 13.14 -5.44
C LEU A 98 -7.28 14.04 -4.27
N ASN A 99 -7.04 13.41 -3.11
CA ASN A 99 -6.55 14.15 -1.96
C ASN A 99 -5.10 14.57 -2.18
N PRO A 100 -4.76 15.84 -1.96
CA PRO A 100 -3.35 16.24 -1.90
C PRO A 100 -2.69 15.55 -0.70
N CYS A 101 -1.40 15.28 -0.82
CA CYS A 101 -0.64 14.78 0.32
C CYS A 101 -0.66 15.83 1.45
N GLN A 102 -1.15 15.42 2.62
CA GLN A 102 -1.34 16.32 3.77
C GLN A 102 -0.20 16.22 4.79
N TRP A 103 0.83 15.45 4.49
CA TRP A 103 1.96 15.19 5.37
C TRP A 103 3.27 15.19 4.58
N TRP A 104 4.35 15.40 5.29
CA TRP A 104 5.70 15.31 4.73
C TRP A 104 6.64 14.69 5.74
N THR A 105 7.79 14.22 5.28
CA THR A 105 8.85 13.72 6.14
C THR A 105 9.92 14.79 6.34
N VAL A 106 10.44 14.86 7.55
CA VAL A 106 11.62 15.69 7.85
C VAL A 106 12.85 14.81 7.69
N THR A 107 13.75 15.21 6.80
CA THR A 107 14.98 14.47 6.56
C THR A 107 16.03 14.81 7.62
N LYS A 108 16.60 13.76 8.21
CA LYS A 108 17.68 13.93 9.18
C LYS A 108 18.89 14.62 8.53
N GLY A 109 19.38 15.65 9.15
CA GLY A 109 20.53 16.42 8.67
C GLY A 109 20.19 17.70 7.91
N GLU A 110 18.91 17.96 7.65
CA GLU A 110 18.48 19.28 7.19
C GLU A 110 18.54 20.27 8.36
N ASN A 111 19.10 21.44 8.11
CA ASN A 111 19.10 22.53 9.09
C ASN A 111 17.70 23.14 9.15
N LEU A 112 17.04 22.87 10.22
CA LEU A 112 15.76 23.48 10.54
C LEU A 112 15.96 24.78 11.30
#